data_3a846c2480a260ad796ccc69413dade5
#
_entry.id   3a846c2480a260ad796ccc69413dade5
#
_cell.length_a   1.000
_cell.length_b   1.000
_cell.length_c   1.000
_cell.angle_alpha   90.00
_cell.angle_beta   90.00
_cell.angle_gamma   90.00
#
_symmetry.space_group_name_H-M   'P 1'
#
loop_
_entity.id
_entity.type
_entity.pdbx_description
1 polymer ?
#
loop_
_entity_poly.entity_id
_entity_poly.type
_entity_poly.pdbx_seq_one_letter_code
_entity_poly.pdbx_strand_id
1 'polypeptide(L)'
;MPGGDRDHEFREYVLGDRTRLMRTAMLLTAGDRYAAEDLVQTALTKVYVHWRRIHHEGAGPYAHRVLVNAFLDDRRRAARRPELISADAFEPRSHGEVDAADLLTVRKALLEIAPRQRAVLVLRYFQDLDVAECARVLECSEGTVKSQTAKALKRLRDVMTDRAAEGAE
;
A
#
# COMPACT_ATOMS: atom_id res chain seq x y z
N MET A 1 -30.08 16.96 14.25
CA MET A 1 -29.06 17.43 13.32
C MET A 1 -28.41 16.20 12.69
N PRO A 2 -28.63 15.86 11.42
CA PRO A 2 -28.14 14.61 10.82
C PRO A 2 -26.62 14.58 10.53
N GLY A 3 -25.89 15.63 10.85
CA GLY A 3 -24.43 15.69 10.63
C GLY A 3 -23.57 15.15 11.78
N GLY A 4 -24.04 15.30 13.02
CA GLY A 4 -23.26 14.93 14.19
C GLY A 4 -23.06 13.42 14.37
N ASP A 5 -24.02 12.63 14.00
CA ASP A 5 -23.98 11.16 14.08
C ASP A 5 -22.98 10.60 13.06
N ARG A 6 -23.04 11.06 11.81
CA ARG A 6 -22.11 10.69 10.73
C ARG A 6 -20.66 11.01 11.08
N ASP A 7 -20.41 12.20 11.59
CA ASP A 7 -19.06 12.64 11.90
C ASP A 7 -18.48 11.86 13.08
N HIS A 8 -19.33 11.47 14.02
CA HIS A 8 -18.94 10.62 15.16
C HIS A 8 -18.59 9.21 14.69
N GLU A 9 -19.47 8.55 13.94
CA GLU A 9 -19.26 7.21 13.40
C GLU A 9 -17.99 7.16 12.52
N PHE A 10 -17.80 8.15 11.63
CA PHE A 10 -16.60 8.23 10.81
C PHE A 10 -15.33 8.41 11.65
N ARG A 11 -15.38 9.23 12.69
CA ARG A 11 -14.24 9.41 13.60
C ARG A 11 -13.86 8.13 14.31
N GLU A 12 -14.83 7.37 14.79
CA GLU A 12 -14.59 6.06 15.40
C GLU A 12 -13.96 5.07 14.41
N TYR A 13 -14.46 5.03 13.19
CA TYR A 13 -13.87 4.25 12.11
C TYR A 13 -12.40 4.64 11.88
N VAL A 14 -12.09 5.92 11.76
CA VAL A 14 -10.71 6.41 11.55
C VAL A 14 -9.80 6.00 12.70
N LEU A 15 -10.26 6.12 13.94
CA LEU A 15 -9.48 5.72 15.12
C LEU A 15 -9.16 4.21 15.11
N GLY A 16 -10.09 3.38 14.65
CA GLY A 16 -9.89 1.93 14.55
C GLY A 16 -9.00 1.47 13.39
N ASP A 17 -9.19 2.07 12.21
CA ASP A 17 -8.62 1.54 10.96
C ASP A 17 -7.38 2.30 10.43
N ARG A 18 -7.11 3.52 10.92
CA ARG A 18 -6.03 4.37 10.42
C ARG A 18 -4.65 3.69 10.49
N THR A 19 -4.37 3.00 11.57
CA THR A 19 -3.10 2.28 11.74
C THR A 19 -2.93 1.17 10.71
N ARG A 20 -3.99 0.42 10.42
CA ARG A 20 -4.00 -0.63 9.41
C ARG A 20 -3.81 -0.07 7.99
N LEU A 21 -4.52 1.01 7.67
CA LEU A 21 -4.35 1.72 6.40
C LEU A 21 -2.92 2.25 6.24
N MET A 22 -2.35 2.82 7.30
CA MET A 22 -0.98 3.33 7.28
C MET A 22 0.05 2.21 7.02
N ARG A 23 -0.11 1.05 7.66
CA ARG A 23 0.77 -0.11 7.40
C ARG A 23 0.70 -0.56 5.94
N THR A 24 -0.50 -0.64 5.38
CA THR A 24 -0.70 -0.97 3.97
C THR A 24 -0.03 0.06 3.06
N ALA A 25 -0.22 1.35 3.32
CA ALA A 25 0.37 2.44 2.57
C ALA A 25 1.91 2.43 2.64
N MET A 26 2.48 2.17 3.81
CA MET A 26 3.93 2.05 4.00
C MET A 26 4.53 0.90 3.17
N LEU A 27 3.85 -0.24 3.08
CA LEU A 27 4.29 -1.35 2.23
C LEU A 27 4.22 -0.98 0.74
N LEU A 28 3.13 -0.36 0.30
CA LEU A 28 2.95 0.08 -1.08
C LEU A 28 3.99 1.12 -1.50
N THR A 29 4.30 2.07 -0.63
CA THR A 29 5.26 3.15 -0.89
C THR A 29 6.71 2.78 -0.55
N ALA A 30 6.95 1.52 -0.17
CA ALA A 30 8.26 1.03 0.26
C ALA A 30 8.89 1.89 1.37
N GLY A 31 8.09 2.27 2.36
CA GLY A 31 8.52 3.02 3.53
C GLY A 31 8.59 4.53 3.34
N ASP A 32 8.14 5.08 2.22
CA ASP A 32 7.97 6.52 2.05
C ASP A 32 6.76 7.01 2.87
N ARG A 33 7.04 7.58 4.03
CA ARG A 33 6.03 8.01 4.99
C ARG A 33 5.14 9.12 4.46
N TYR A 34 5.69 10.10 3.76
CA TYR A 34 4.92 11.23 3.22
C TYR A 34 3.95 10.74 2.13
N ALA A 35 4.43 9.92 1.22
CA ALA A 35 3.57 9.28 0.21
C ALA A 35 2.52 8.38 0.86
N ALA A 36 2.86 7.64 1.91
CA ALA A 36 1.92 6.80 2.65
C ALA A 36 0.82 7.63 3.34
N GLU A 37 1.18 8.71 4.01
CA GLU A 37 0.23 9.62 4.65
C GLU A 37 -0.72 10.25 3.62
N ASP A 38 -0.22 10.66 2.47
CA ASP A 38 -1.03 11.22 1.38
C ASP A 38 -2.03 10.21 0.82
N LEU A 39 -1.60 8.97 0.61
CA LEU A 39 -2.48 7.87 0.20
C LEU A 39 -3.58 7.59 1.24
N VAL A 40 -3.25 7.58 2.53
CA VAL A 40 -4.22 7.37 3.61
C VAL A 40 -5.22 8.52 3.66
N GLN A 41 -4.77 9.76 3.53
CA GLN A 41 -5.66 10.93 3.48
C GLN A 41 -6.61 10.85 2.28
N THR A 42 -6.11 10.48 1.11
CA THR A 42 -6.92 10.28 -0.09
C THR A 42 -7.99 9.21 0.13
N ALA A 43 -7.61 8.08 0.72
CA ALA A 43 -8.54 6.99 1.02
C ALA A 43 -9.62 7.43 2.01
N LEU A 44 -9.23 8.03 3.14
CA LEU A 44 -10.16 8.48 4.17
C LEU A 44 -11.11 9.57 3.67
N THR A 45 -10.63 10.48 2.83
CA THR A 45 -11.48 11.50 2.21
C THR A 45 -12.57 10.87 1.34
N LYS A 46 -12.22 9.89 0.50
CA LYS A 46 -13.20 9.19 -0.33
C LYS A 46 -14.18 8.36 0.50
N VAL A 47 -13.70 7.70 1.58
CA VAL A 47 -14.58 7.00 2.52
C VAL A 47 -15.57 7.97 3.15
N TYR A 48 -15.13 9.13 3.61
CA TYR A 48 -16.00 10.14 4.22
C TYR A 48 -17.08 10.64 3.25
N VAL A 49 -16.69 10.95 2.01
CA VAL A 49 -17.66 11.39 0.98
C VAL A 49 -18.75 10.34 0.71
N HIS A 50 -18.37 9.07 0.73
CA HIS A 50 -19.27 7.95 0.43
C HIS A 50 -19.82 7.25 1.68
N TRP A 51 -19.59 7.79 2.90
CA TRP A 51 -19.88 7.13 4.17
C TRP A 51 -21.29 6.56 4.26
N ARG A 52 -22.29 7.33 3.85
CA ARG A 52 -23.72 6.91 3.88
C ARG A 52 -24.03 5.73 2.96
N ARG A 53 -23.24 5.52 1.91
CA ARG A 53 -23.46 4.46 0.91
C ARG A 53 -22.69 3.17 1.25
N ILE A 54 -21.58 3.31 1.96
CA ILE A 54 -20.64 2.20 2.19
C ILE A 54 -21.07 1.40 3.42
N HIS A 55 -21.73 2.02 4.39
CA HIS A 55 -21.94 1.51 5.73
C HIS A 55 -20.63 1.14 6.46
N HIS A 56 -20.66 1.10 7.79
CA HIS A 56 -19.46 0.89 8.61
C HIS A 56 -18.69 -0.40 8.26
N GLU A 57 -19.41 -1.49 8.02
CA GLU A 57 -18.81 -2.80 7.70
C GLU A 57 -18.07 -2.85 6.35
N GLY A 58 -18.50 -2.04 5.39
CA GLY A 58 -17.87 -1.94 4.06
C GLY A 58 -16.76 -0.91 3.96
N ALA A 59 -16.55 -0.09 4.99
CA ALA A 59 -15.62 1.03 4.94
C ALA A 59 -14.15 0.59 4.83
N GLY A 60 -13.75 -0.44 5.58
CA GLY A 60 -12.39 -0.97 5.55
C GLY A 60 -11.98 -1.52 4.17
N PRO A 61 -12.70 -2.48 3.59
CA PRO A 61 -12.44 -2.98 2.24
C PRO A 61 -12.44 -1.89 1.18
N TYR A 62 -13.38 -0.94 1.26
CA TYR A 62 -13.44 0.20 0.35
C TYR A 62 -12.20 1.11 0.48
N ALA A 63 -11.78 1.44 1.70
CA ALA A 63 -10.62 2.27 1.95
C ALA A 63 -9.34 1.63 1.39
N HIS A 64 -9.14 0.33 1.60
CA HIS A 64 -8.00 -0.40 1.06
C HIS A 64 -8.00 -0.44 -0.48
N ARG A 65 -9.15 -0.64 -1.10
CA ARG A 65 -9.31 -0.54 -2.56
C ARG A 65 -8.94 0.84 -3.09
N VAL A 66 -9.46 1.89 -2.47
CA VAL A 66 -9.14 3.27 -2.84
C VAL A 66 -7.65 3.55 -2.69
N LEU A 67 -7.04 3.11 -1.60
CA LEU A 67 -5.63 3.30 -1.29
C LEU A 67 -4.73 2.64 -2.34
N VAL A 68 -5.00 1.38 -2.70
CA VAL A 68 -4.24 0.67 -3.73
C VAL A 68 -4.40 1.34 -5.11
N ASN A 69 -5.61 1.72 -5.48
CA ASN A 69 -5.87 2.39 -6.75
C ASN A 69 -5.18 3.76 -6.82
N ALA A 70 -5.24 4.55 -5.74
CA ALA A 70 -4.53 5.83 -5.66
C ALA A 70 -3.03 5.65 -5.82
N PHE A 71 -2.43 4.66 -5.15
CA PHE A 71 -1.03 4.31 -5.31
C PHE A 71 -0.66 3.99 -6.76
N LEU A 72 -1.43 3.14 -7.43
CA LEU A 72 -1.16 2.75 -8.81
C LEU A 72 -1.33 3.92 -9.78
N ASP A 73 -2.31 4.79 -9.54
CA ASP A 73 -2.53 5.99 -10.34
C ASP A 73 -1.38 6.99 -10.19
N ASP A 74 -0.88 7.19 -8.99
CA ASP A 74 0.28 8.05 -8.75
C ASP A 74 1.53 7.52 -9.46
N ARG A 75 1.75 6.20 -9.44
CA ARG A 75 2.86 5.58 -10.16
C ARG A 75 2.72 5.70 -11.68
N ARG A 76 1.51 5.59 -12.22
CA ARG A 76 1.26 5.82 -13.66
C ARG A 76 1.52 7.27 -14.05
N ARG A 77 1.12 8.25 -13.21
CA ARG A 77 1.38 9.67 -13.44
C ARG A 77 2.88 9.98 -13.40
N ALA A 78 3.60 9.45 -12.40
CA ALA A 78 5.05 9.60 -12.29
C ALA A 78 5.78 9.04 -13.51
N ALA A 79 5.37 7.87 -14.00
CA ALA A 79 5.97 7.26 -15.21
C ALA A 79 5.75 8.09 -16.49
N ARG A 80 4.66 8.87 -16.56
CA ARG A 80 4.36 9.75 -17.70
C ARG A 80 5.10 11.09 -17.64
N ARG A 81 5.61 11.50 -16.47
CA ARG A 81 6.30 12.78 -16.24
C ARG A 81 7.56 12.55 -15.41
N PRO A 82 8.60 11.92 -15.97
CA PRO A 82 9.82 11.59 -15.22
C PRO A 82 10.55 12.81 -14.65
N GLU A 83 10.41 13.97 -15.25
CA GLU A 83 10.99 15.26 -14.83
C GLU A 83 10.45 15.79 -13.49
N LEU A 84 9.29 15.31 -13.04
CA LEU A 84 8.68 15.67 -11.74
C LEU A 84 9.07 14.73 -10.61
N ILE A 85 9.85 13.70 -10.90
CA ILE A 85 10.41 12.82 -9.88
C ILE A 85 11.59 13.54 -9.26
N SER A 86 11.30 14.40 -8.29
CA SER A 86 12.33 14.89 -7.38
C SER A 86 12.88 13.68 -6.64
N ALA A 87 14.15 13.41 -6.85
CA ALA A 87 14.90 12.44 -6.06
C ALA A 87 15.20 13.07 -4.68
N ASP A 88 14.16 13.44 -3.95
CA ASP A 88 14.31 13.78 -2.55
C ASP A 88 14.67 12.49 -1.83
N ALA A 89 15.96 12.41 -1.52
CA ALA A 89 16.53 11.37 -0.72
C ALA A 89 15.80 11.33 0.63
N PHE A 90 14.86 10.38 0.75
CA PHE A 90 14.17 10.13 1.98
C PHE A 90 15.16 9.56 3.01
N GLU A 91 15.48 10.33 4.03
CA GLU A 91 16.14 9.81 5.23
C GLU A 91 15.10 9.10 6.11
N PRO A 92 15.27 7.80 6.38
CA PRO A 92 14.36 7.07 7.25
C PRO A 92 14.52 7.56 8.69
N ARG A 93 13.55 8.32 9.19
CA ARG A 93 13.40 8.56 10.63
C ARG A 93 12.70 7.35 11.22
N SER A 94 13.46 6.45 11.84
CA SER A 94 12.92 5.30 12.56
C SER A 94 12.20 5.76 13.83
N HIS A 95 10.95 5.38 13.96
CA HIS A 95 10.23 5.39 15.24
C HIS A 95 9.75 3.96 15.50
N GLY A 96 10.42 3.25 16.39
CA GLY A 96 10.02 1.91 16.87
C GLY A 96 11.13 0.88 16.82
N GLU A 97 11.13 -0.05 17.77
CA GLU A 97 12.11 -1.10 18.06
C GLU A 97 12.21 -2.22 17.00
N VAL A 98 12.16 -1.90 15.73
CA VAL A 98 12.56 -2.83 14.66
C VAL A 98 13.96 -2.43 14.25
N ASP A 99 14.86 -3.39 14.16
CA ASP A 99 16.25 -3.14 13.77
C ASP A 99 16.27 -2.30 12.48
N ALA A 100 16.89 -1.13 12.55
CA ALA A 100 16.91 -0.18 11.43
C ALA A 100 17.54 -0.82 10.16
N ALA A 101 18.42 -1.80 10.33
CA ALA A 101 19.02 -2.56 9.24
C ALA A 101 17.99 -3.46 8.55
N ASP A 102 17.12 -4.14 9.31
CA ASP A 102 16.07 -5.01 8.77
C ASP A 102 15.01 -4.19 8.01
N LEU A 103 14.59 -3.05 8.57
CA LEU A 103 13.66 -2.13 7.88
C LEU A 103 14.22 -1.61 6.57
N LEU A 104 15.49 -1.24 6.55
CA LEU A 104 16.17 -0.76 5.36
C LEU A 104 16.27 -1.87 4.29
N THR A 105 16.51 -3.10 4.72
CA THR A 105 16.55 -4.28 3.84
C THR A 105 15.19 -4.54 3.19
N VAL A 106 14.13 -4.59 3.98
CA VAL A 106 12.75 -4.77 3.47
C VAL A 106 12.37 -3.65 2.51
N ARG A 107 12.66 -2.40 2.87
CA ARG A 107 12.38 -1.25 2.01
C ARG A 107 13.08 -1.36 0.66
N LYS A 108 14.37 -1.65 0.65
CA LYS A 108 15.14 -1.83 -0.59
C LYS A 108 14.58 -2.98 -1.44
N ALA A 109 14.21 -4.10 -0.80
CA ALA A 109 13.58 -5.22 -1.50
C ALA A 109 12.24 -4.82 -2.14
N LEU A 110 11.41 -4.06 -1.44
CA LEU A 110 10.14 -3.57 -1.97
C LEU A 110 10.34 -2.58 -3.14
N LEU A 111 11.38 -1.75 -3.11
CA LEU A 111 11.70 -0.82 -4.20
C LEU A 111 12.09 -1.54 -5.50
N GLU A 112 12.69 -2.73 -5.39
CA GLU A 112 13.06 -3.57 -6.53
C GLU A 112 11.86 -4.29 -7.18
N ILE A 113 10.70 -4.28 -6.54
CA ILE A 113 9.48 -4.90 -7.04
C ILE A 113 8.65 -3.84 -7.77
N ALA A 114 8.24 -4.12 -9.01
CA ALA A 114 7.41 -3.21 -9.78
C ALA A 114 6.12 -2.84 -9.02
N PRO A 115 5.61 -1.59 -9.12
CA PRO A 115 4.48 -1.12 -8.32
C PRO A 115 3.25 -2.02 -8.36
N ARG A 116 2.87 -2.52 -9.52
CA ARG A 116 1.72 -3.42 -9.67
C ARG A 116 1.96 -4.79 -9.03
N GLN A 117 3.16 -5.31 -9.11
CA GLN A 117 3.58 -6.54 -8.44
C GLN A 117 3.57 -6.37 -6.92
N ARG A 118 4.06 -5.23 -6.43
CA ARG A 118 4.03 -4.87 -5.01
C ARG A 118 2.60 -4.78 -4.49
N ALA A 119 1.69 -4.14 -5.25
CA ALA A 119 0.27 -4.08 -4.91
C ALA A 119 -0.35 -5.48 -4.80
N VAL A 120 -0.04 -6.39 -5.71
CA VAL A 120 -0.50 -7.79 -5.65
C VAL A 120 -0.01 -8.49 -4.39
N LEU A 121 1.28 -8.35 -4.03
CA LEU A 121 1.82 -8.94 -2.79
C LEU A 121 1.12 -8.41 -1.54
N VAL A 122 0.92 -7.10 -1.48
CA VAL A 122 0.24 -6.46 -0.34
C VAL A 122 -1.20 -6.97 -0.20
N LEU A 123 -1.94 -7.04 -1.30
CA LEU A 123 -3.32 -7.53 -1.29
C LEU A 123 -3.39 -9.02 -0.90
N ARG A 124 -2.53 -9.86 -1.47
CA ARG A 124 -2.53 -11.31 -1.25
C ARG A 124 -2.06 -11.72 0.13
N TYR A 125 -0.95 -11.15 0.60
CA TYR A 125 -0.24 -11.64 1.78
C TYR A 125 -0.33 -10.75 3.00
N PHE A 126 -0.65 -9.49 2.83
CA PHE A 126 -0.84 -8.57 3.95
C PHE A 126 -2.32 -8.29 4.25
N GLN A 127 -3.16 -8.23 3.22
CA GLN A 127 -4.61 -8.08 3.35
C GLN A 127 -5.37 -9.41 3.30
N ASP A 128 -4.67 -10.49 3.01
CA ASP A 128 -5.21 -11.87 2.96
C ASP A 128 -6.38 -12.03 1.97
N LEU A 129 -6.34 -11.28 0.87
CA LEU A 129 -7.35 -11.39 -0.18
C LEU A 129 -7.07 -12.60 -1.09
N ASP A 130 -8.12 -13.27 -1.52
CA ASP A 130 -8.01 -14.32 -2.53
C ASP A 130 -7.74 -13.74 -3.94
N VAL A 131 -7.49 -14.63 -4.91
CA VAL A 131 -7.16 -14.22 -6.28
C VAL A 131 -8.31 -13.46 -6.94
N ALA A 132 -9.55 -13.88 -6.71
CA ALA A 132 -10.72 -13.24 -7.29
C ALA A 132 -10.97 -11.84 -6.70
N GLU A 133 -10.75 -11.69 -5.40
CA GLU A 133 -10.82 -10.40 -4.71
C GLU A 133 -9.74 -9.44 -5.20
N CYS A 134 -8.50 -9.91 -5.33
CA CYS A 134 -7.40 -9.13 -5.91
C CYS A 134 -7.70 -8.69 -7.35
N ALA A 135 -8.26 -9.58 -8.17
CA ALA A 135 -8.65 -9.28 -9.55
C ALA A 135 -9.69 -8.14 -9.60
N ARG A 136 -10.66 -8.16 -8.70
CA ARG A 136 -11.67 -7.10 -8.56
C ARG A 136 -11.05 -5.75 -8.13
N VAL A 137 -10.15 -5.77 -7.14
CA VAL A 137 -9.48 -4.55 -6.66
C VAL A 137 -8.58 -3.95 -7.73
N LEU A 138 -7.83 -4.78 -8.45
CA LEU A 138 -6.86 -4.35 -9.46
C LEU A 138 -7.47 -4.19 -10.86
N GLU A 139 -8.76 -4.46 -11.02
CA GLU A 139 -9.49 -4.39 -12.30
C GLU A 139 -8.77 -5.17 -13.41
N CYS A 140 -8.42 -6.42 -13.12
CA CYS A 140 -7.75 -7.32 -14.06
C CYS A 140 -8.25 -8.76 -13.93
N SER A 141 -7.77 -9.65 -14.81
CA SER A 141 -8.13 -11.06 -14.74
C SER A 141 -7.43 -11.78 -13.59
N GLU A 142 -8.01 -12.88 -13.11
CA GLU A 142 -7.38 -13.76 -12.13
C GLU A 142 -6.04 -14.33 -12.65
N GLY A 143 -5.96 -14.63 -13.95
CA GLY A 143 -4.72 -15.04 -14.60
C GLY A 143 -3.62 -13.98 -14.49
N THR A 144 -3.98 -12.70 -14.62
CA THR A 144 -3.06 -11.58 -14.41
C THR A 144 -2.60 -11.52 -12.94
N VAL A 145 -3.49 -11.69 -11.98
CA VAL A 145 -3.13 -11.74 -10.55
C VAL A 145 -2.14 -12.87 -10.29
N LYS A 146 -2.42 -14.07 -10.77
CA LYS A 146 -1.53 -15.25 -10.60
C LYS A 146 -0.15 -14.99 -11.20
N SER A 147 -0.08 -14.48 -12.43
CA SER A 147 1.19 -14.21 -13.11
C SER A 147 1.99 -13.08 -12.43
N GLN A 148 1.32 -12.03 -11.98
CA GLN A 148 1.99 -10.94 -11.24
C GLN A 148 2.46 -11.40 -9.87
N THR A 149 1.69 -12.26 -9.17
CA THR A 149 2.12 -12.87 -7.91
C THR A 149 3.38 -13.70 -8.10
N ALA A 150 3.43 -14.56 -9.11
CA ALA A 150 4.60 -15.40 -9.39
C ALA A 150 5.85 -14.56 -9.70
N LYS A 151 5.71 -13.52 -10.54
CA LYS A 151 6.81 -12.59 -10.87
C LYS A 151 7.29 -11.82 -9.63
N ALA A 152 6.37 -11.33 -8.81
CA ALA A 152 6.68 -10.61 -7.60
C ALA A 152 7.43 -11.46 -6.58
N LEU A 153 6.97 -12.70 -6.34
CA LEU A 153 7.64 -13.64 -5.42
C LEU A 153 9.01 -14.06 -5.95
N LYS A 154 9.15 -14.26 -7.26
CA LYS A 154 10.46 -14.55 -7.86
C LYS A 154 11.41 -13.37 -7.63
N ARG A 155 10.99 -12.14 -7.96
CA ARG A 155 11.83 -10.95 -7.78
C ARG A 155 12.21 -10.74 -6.32
N LEU A 156 11.27 -10.91 -5.38
CA LEU A 156 11.55 -10.80 -3.95
C LEU A 156 12.60 -11.81 -3.51
N ARG A 157 12.49 -13.07 -3.97
CA ARG A 157 13.46 -14.13 -3.67
C ARG A 157 14.84 -13.78 -4.21
N ASP A 158 14.93 -13.36 -5.47
CA ASP A 158 16.18 -12.97 -6.11
C ASP A 158 16.89 -11.86 -5.31
N VAL A 159 16.17 -10.79 -4.96
CA VAL A 159 16.69 -9.67 -4.17
C VAL A 159 17.16 -10.12 -2.77
N MET A 160 16.42 -10.99 -2.12
CA MET A 160 16.78 -11.48 -0.78
C MET A 160 18.01 -12.42 -0.82
N THR A 161 18.17 -13.20 -1.90
CA THR A 161 19.31 -14.11 -2.09
C THR A 161 20.59 -13.32 -2.39
N ASP A 162 20.53 -12.35 -3.30
CA ASP A 162 21.68 -11.50 -3.65
C ASP A 162 22.25 -10.79 -2.42
N ARG A 163 21.38 -10.33 -1.53
CA ARG A 163 21.79 -9.65 -0.28
C ARG A 163 22.36 -10.56 0.76
N ALA A 164 21.87 -11.80 0.86
CA ALA A 164 22.45 -12.78 1.76
C ALA A 164 23.89 -13.12 1.34
N ALA A 165 24.20 -13.06 0.05
CA ALA A 165 25.55 -13.22 -0.48
C ALA A 165 26.47 -12.01 -0.18
N GLU A 166 25.93 -10.77 -0.30
CA GLU A 166 26.67 -9.53 0.00
C GLU A 166 26.97 -9.34 1.49
N GLY A 167 26.12 -9.85 2.38
CA GLY A 167 26.30 -9.78 3.84
C GLY A 167 27.22 -10.85 4.44
N ALA A 168 27.69 -11.80 3.61
CA ALA A 168 28.58 -12.89 4.04
C ALA A 168 30.05 -12.63 3.73
N GLU A 169 30.42 -11.49 3.14
CA GLU A 169 31.79 -11.00 2.93
C GLU A 169 32.19 -9.98 4.01
#